data_38a71baa1e019f47f136b00e05641e9d
#
_entry.id   38a71baa1e019f47f136b00e05641e9d
#
_cell.length_a   1.000
_cell.length_b   1.000
_cell.length_c   1.000
_cell.angle_alpha   90.00
_cell.angle_beta   90.00
_cell.angle_gamma   90.00
#
_symmetry.space_group_name_H-M   'P 1'
#
loop_
_entity.id
_entity.type
_entity.pdbx_description
1 polymer ?
#
loop_
_entity_poly.entity_id
_entity_poly.type
_entity_poly.pdbx_seq_one_letter_code
_entity_poly.pdbx_strand_id
1 'polypeptide(L)'
;MSSIKVINTIRLCSKGVLAKDANGKYVKLHKRQGDMDGACSVYSLAMALLCLGVVTEDDLNIYNKPDRRTQKGKFLSHFLEEQGLVRNGYYFSTLAKEINEQDFGIIATRKYRQDTNDIIDIIADTLDEEMPVIISTNFPDGGHAMLAVGYETNNDEDAITKILCLDPSEEAPNFSSWNSIIDVAHKYSKSEYPFDNITKSQS
;
A
#
# COMPACT_ATOMS: atom_id res chain seq x y z
N MET A 1 -24.15 -13.86 -0.57
CA MET A 1 -22.76 -14.36 -0.28
C MET A 1 -21.82 -13.22 -0.51
N SER A 2 -20.80 -13.04 0.31
CA SER A 2 -19.76 -12.04 0.03
C SER A 2 -18.80 -12.56 -1.05
N SER A 3 -18.25 -11.65 -1.87
CA SER A 3 -17.19 -11.94 -2.82
C SER A 3 -15.93 -11.13 -2.49
N ILE A 4 -14.78 -11.72 -2.75
CA ILE A 4 -13.48 -11.08 -2.52
C ILE A 4 -12.79 -10.91 -3.87
N LYS A 5 -12.35 -9.69 -4.15
CA LYS A 5 -11.50 -9.36 -5.29
C LYS A 5 -10.11 -8.93 -4.79
N VAL A 6 -9.07 -9.44 -5.42
CA VAL A 6 -7.67 -9.06 -5.19
C VAL A 6 -7.03 -8.83 -6.56
N ILE A 7 -6.19 -7.81 -6.70
CA ILE A 7 -5.52 -7.50 -7.97
C ILE A 7 -4.66 -8.68 -8.45
N ASN A 8 -4.67 -8.95 -9.76
CA ASN A 8 -3.99 -10.10 -10.37
C ASN A 8 -2.46 -9.94 -10.47
N THR A 9 -1.97 -8.72 -10.23
CA THR A 9 -0.52 -8.43 -10.20
C THR A 9 0.20 -9.07 -9.04
N ILE A 10 -0.54 -9.54 -8.01
CA ILE A 10 0.01 -10.25 -6.86
C ILE A 10 -0.35 -11.74 -6.87
N ARG A 11 0.47 -12.54 -6.22
CA ARG A 11 0.28 -13.98 -6.12
C ARG A 11 0.60 -14.49 -4.72
N LEU A 12 -0.36 -15.18 -4.11
CA LEU A 12 -0.13 -15.92 -2.87
C LEU A 12 0.48 -17.30 -3.15
N CYS A 13 1.51 -17.66 -2.42
CA CYS A 13 2.11 -19.00 -2.44
C CYS A 13 2.66 -19.36 -1.05
N SER A 14 3.26 -20.54 -0.93
CA SER A 14 3.87 -21.00 0.34
C SER A 14 5.01 -20.11 0.88
N LYS A 15 5.50 -19.16 0.08
CA LYS A 15 6.51 -18.18 0.48
C LYS A 15 5.92 -16.82 0.88
N GLY A 16 4.59 -16.71 0.93
CA GLY A 16 3.84 -15.48 1.18
C GLY A 16 3.35 -14.81 -0.12
N VAL A 17 3.10 -13.52 -0.05
CA VAL A 17 2.61 -12.71 -1.18
C VAL A 17 3.78 -12.26 -2.05
N LEU A 18 3.68 -12.54 -3.34
CA LEU A 18 4.68 -12.20 -4.35
C LEU A 18 4.09 -11.24 -5.38
N ALA A 19 4.95 -10.40 -5.97
CA ALA A 19 4.68 -9.65 -7.19
C ALA A 19 5.82 -9.83 -8.19
N LYS A 20 5.57 -9.52 -9.47
CA LYS A 20 6.64 -9.46 -10.47
C LYS A 20 7.31 -8.10 -10.40
N ASP A 21 8.62 -8.10 -10.17
CA ASP A 21 9.44 -6.89 -10.21
C ASP A 21 9.68 -6.38 -11.65
N ALA A 22 10.42 -5.29 -11.80
CA ALA A 22 10.75 -4.69 -13.10
C ALA A 22 11.50 -5.65 -14.06
N ASN A 23 12.12 -6.70 -13.55
CA ASN A 23 12.76 -7.75 -14.36
C ASN A 23 11.83 -8.93 -14.64
N GLY A 24 10.56 -8.87 -14.21
CA GLY A 24 9.59 -9.96 -14.34
C GLY A 24 9.81 -11.12 -13.37
N LYS A 25 10.73 -10.98 -12.40
CA LYS A 25 11.02 -11.98 -11.38
C LYS A 25 9.99 -11.88 -10.24
N TYR A 26 9.49 -13.01 -9.78
CA TYR A 26 8.65 -13.06 -8.59
C TYR A 26 9.48 -12.81 -7.32
N VAL A 27 9.14 -11.75 -6.59
CA VAL A 27 9.80 -11.32 -5.35
C VAL A 27 8.78 -11.15 -4.24
N LYS A 28 9.21 -11.19 -2.98
CA LYS A 28 8.32 -10.93 -1.84
C LYS A 28 7.83 -9.49 -1.91
N LEU A 29 6.51 -9.33 -1.98
CA LEU A 29 5.88 -8.03 -2.08
C LEU A 29 5.90 -7.28 -0.76
N HIS A 30 5.48 -7.94 0.34
CA HIS A 30 5.38 -7.29 1.64
C HIS A 30 6.75 -6.82 2.14
N LYS A 31 6.81 -5.54 2.52
CA LYS A 31 7.97 -4.89 3.13
C LYS A 31 7.56 -4.35 4.50
N ARG A 32 8.18 -4.90 5.56
CA ARG A 32 7.89 -4.53 6.94
C ARG A 32 8.72 -3.32 7.36
N GLN A 33 8.08 -2.34 7.99
CA GLN A 33 8.77 -1.23 8.64
C GLN A 33 9.37 -1.68 9.99
N GLY A 34 10.40 -0.99 10.44
CA GLY A 34 10.99 -1.24 11.76
C GLY A 34 10.18 -0.59 12.89
N ASP A 35 10.34 -1.10 14.12
CA ASP A 35 9.60 -0.61 15.31
C ASP A 35 9.90 0.86 15.66
N MET A 36 11.02 1.41 15.19
CA MET A 36 11.45 2.79 15.43
C MET A 36 11.30 3.69 14.19
N ASP A 37 10.55 3.25 13.20
CA ASP A 37 10.50 3.83 11.87
C ASP A 37 9.06 4.26 11.54
N GLY A 38 8.81 5.58 11.45
CA GLY A 38 7.53 6.16 11.04
C GLY A 38 7.29 6.16 9.53
N ALA A 39 7.98 5.34 8.74
CA ALA A 39 8.00 5.39 7.28
C ALA A 39 6.93 4.52 6.59
N CYS A 40 5.76 4.30 7.21
CA CYS A 40 4.68 3.49 6.63
C CYS A 40 4.37 3.87 5.16
N SER A 41 4.34 5.16 4.83
CA SER A 41 4.11 5.64 3.46
C SER A 41 5.25 5.27 2.49
N VAL A 42 6.50 5.23 2.98
CA VAL A 42 7.68 4.83 2.20
C VAL A 42 7.61 3.33 1.87
N TYR A 43 7.28 2.50 2.85
CA TYR A 43 7.16 1.05 2.65
C TYR A 43 5.94 0.71 1.77
N SER A 44 4.82 1.41 1.95
CA SER A 44 3.64 1.26 1.09
C SER A 44 3.95 1.65 -0.37
N LEU A 45 4.72 2.72 -0.59
CA LEU A 45 5.18 3.08 -1.92
C LEU A 45 6.14 2.05 -2.51
N ALA A 46 7.10 1.53 -1.72
CA ALA A 46 8.00 0.48 -2.18
C ALA A 46 7.23 -0.77 -2.64
N MET A 47 6.21 -1.18 -1.89
CA MET A 47 5.31 -2.27 -2.27
C MET A 47 4.51 -1.95 -3.55
N ALA A 48 3.98 -0.73 -3.68
CA ALA A 48 3.26 -0.31 -4.88
C ALA A 48 4.16 -0.35 -6.13
N LEU A 49 5.38 0.20 -6.05
CA LEU A 49 6.33 0.21 -7.16
C LEU A 49 6.78 -1.20 -7.57
N LEU A 50 6.92 -2.13 -6.61
CA LEU A 50 7.16 -3.54 -6.90
C LEU A 50 5.97 -4.18 -7.61
N CYS A 51 4.76 -3.94 -7.10
CA CYS A 51 3.51 -4.47 -7.66
C CYS A 51 3.29 -4.01 -9.11
N LEU A 52 3.67 -2.76 -9.40
CA LEU A 52 3.58 -2.16 -10.74
C LEU A 52 4.77 -2.54 -11.66
N GLY A 53 5.74 -3.31 -11.18
CA GLY A 53 6.93 -3.67 -11.94
C GLY A 53 7.83 -2.48 -12.31
N VAL A 54 7.83 -1.41 -11.53
CA VAL A 54 8.65 -0.20 -11.75
C VAL A 54 10.08 -0.38 -11.20
N VAL A 55 10.19 -1.06 -10.06
CA VAL A 55 11.46 -1.31 -9.38
C VAL A 55 11.73 -2.82 -9.24
N THR A 56 13.00 -3.16 -9.06
CA THR A 56 13.43 -4.50 -8.69
C THR A 56 13.60 -4.61 -7.17
N GLU A 57 13.69 -5.84 -6.64
CA GLU A 57 14.02 -6.04 -5.24
C GLU A 57 15.40 -5.48 -4.90
N ASP A 58 16.35 -5.57 -5.81
CA ASP A 58 17.70 -5.01 -5.64
C ASP A 58 17.72 -3.49 -5.59
N ASP A 59 16.82 -2.82 -6.31
CA ASP A 59 16.64 -1.35 -6.25
C ASP A 59 16.23 -0.88 -4.84
N LEU A 60 15.51 -1.71 -4.09
CA LEU A 60 15.03 -1.41 -2.74
C LEU A 60 16.01 -1.83 -1.64
N ASN A 61 17.14 -2.43 -1.99
CA ASN A 61 18.15 -2.83 -1.02
C ASN A 61 19.00 -1.62 -0.61
N ILE A 62 18.89 -1.21 0.66
CA ILE A 62 19.62 -0.05 1.23
C ILE A 62 21.15 -0.19 1.18
N TYR A 63 21.68 -1.40 1.02
CA TYR A 63 23.12 -1.65 0.87
C TYR A 63 23.60 -1.47 -0.57
N ASN A 64 22.68 -1.45 -1.55
CA ASN A 64 23.00 -1.16 -2.93
C ASN A 64 22.95 0.35 -3.15
N LYS A 65 24.05 0.92 -3.67
CA LYS A 65 24.07 2.35 -4.02
C LYS A 65 23.33 2.56 -5.35
N PRO A 66 22.21 3.30 -5.37
CA PRO A 66 21.51 3.59 -6.61
C PRO A 66 22.41 4.36 -7.59
N ASP A 67 22.31 4.05 -8.88
CA ASP A 67 23.04 4.81 -9.92
C ASP A 67 22.41 6.20 -10.11
N ARG A 68 22.95 7.18 -9.41
CA ARG A 68 22.48 8.59 -9.42
C ARG A 68 22.59 9.29 -10.78
N ARG A 69 23.13 8.66 -11.81
CA ARG A 69 23.12 9.17 -13.17
C ARG A 69 21.76 8.98 -13.84
N THR A 70 20.97 8.00 -13.38
CA THR A 70 19.61 7.73 -13.85
C THR A 70 18.58 8.47 -13.01
N GLN A 71 17.41 8.78 -13.59
CA GLN A 71 16.28 9.37 -12.87
C GLN A 71 15.81 8.44 -11.75
N LYS A 72 15.63 7.14 -12.05
CA LYS A 72 15.29 6.12 -11.05
C LYS A 72 16.31 6.10 -9.90
N GLY A 73 17.59 6.11 -10.20
CA GLY A 73 18.62 6.09 -9.18
C GLY A 73 18.66 7.36 -8.32
N LYS A 74 18.38 8.53 -8.89
CA LYS A 74 18.20 9.78 -8.11
C LYS A 74 17.02 9.69 -7.16
N PHE A 75 15.87 9.24 -7.67
CA PHE A 75 14.67 9.04 -6.86
C PHE A 75 14.90 8.04 -5.73
N LEU A 76 15.47 6.87 -6.02
CA LEU A 76 15.76 5.85 -5.02
C LEU A 76 16.77 6.32 -3.98
N SER A 77 17.79 7.07 -4.38
CA SER A 77 18.76 7.65 -3.45
C SER A 77 18.10 8.62 -2.49
N HIS A 78 17.29 9.57 -3.00
CA HIS A 78 16.51 10.47 -2.17
C HIS A 78 15.53 9.71 -1.25
N PHE A 79 14.80 8.79 -1.81
CA PHE A 79 13.75 8.02 -1.14
C PHE A 79 14.28 7.06 -0.06
N LEU A 80 15.45 6.42 -0.29
CA LEU A 80 16.00 5.41 0.63
C LEU A 80 17.09 5.99 1.56
N GLU A 81 17.89 6.94 1.11
CA GLU A 81 19.08 7.40 1.83
C GLU A 81 18.84 8.64 2.70
N GLU A 82 18.02 9.60 2.25
CA GLU A 82 17.90 10.89 2.95
C GLU A 82 16.99 10.86 4.19
N GLN A 83 16.24 9.79 4.40
CA GLN A 83 15.27 9.70 5.49
C GLN A 83 15.86 9.26 6.84
N GLY A 84 17.10 8.78 6.87
CA GLY A 84 17.79 8.36 8.11
C GLY A 84 17.20 7.12 8.78
N LEU A 85 17.67 6.81 10.00
CA LEU A 85 17.22 5.65 10.79
C LEU A 85 15.83 5.85 11.41
N VAL A 86 15.47 7.09 11.75
CA VAL A 86 14.13 7.46 12.24
C VAL A 86 13.46 8.23 11.12
N ARG A 87 12.70 7.53 10.30
CA ARG A 87 12.01 8.13 9.16
C ARG A 87 10.72 8.76 9.63
N ASN A 88 10.60 10.05 9.35
CA ASN A 88 9.29 10.69 9.38
C ASN A 88 8.53 10.29 8.12
N GLY A 89 7.26 9.92 8.25
CA GLY A 89 6.45 9.55 7.09
C GLY A 89 6.41 10.65 6.02
N TYR A 90 6.19 10.26 4.78
CA TYR A 90 6.02 11.18 3.66
C TYR A 90 4.57 11.65 3.55
N TYR A 91 4.37 12.94 3.29
CA TYR A 91 3.07 13.43 2.88
C TYR A 91 2.71 12.92 1.48
N PHE A 92 1.50 12.43 1.28
CA PHE A 92 1.04 11.93 -0.02
C PHE A 92 1.12 12.96 -1.16
N SER A 93 1.01 14.26 -0.83
CA SER A 93 1.22 15.33 -1.82
C SER A 93 2.65 15.35 -2.34
N THR A 94 3.63 15.16 -1.46
CA THR A 94 5.05 15.09 -1.83
C THR A 94 5.34 13.82 -2.61
N LEU A 95 4.83 12.66 -2.14
CA LEU A 95 4.96 11.39 -2.85
C LEU A 95 4.43 11.45 -4.29
N ALA A 96 3.21 11.94 -4.48
CA ALA A 96 2.60 12.04 -5.80
C ALA A 96 3.40 12.98 -6.72
N LYS A 97 3.88 14.11 -6.19
CA LYS A 97 4.71 15.05 -6.94
C LYS A 97 6.01 14.39 -7.39
N GLU A 98 6.75 13.78 -6.47
CA GLU A 98 8.04 13.15 -6.75
C GLU A 98 7.93 12.00 -7.75
N ILE A 99 6.87 11.17 -7.67
CA ILE A 99 6.62 10.12 -8.65
C ILE A 99 6.36 10.71 -10.03
N ASN A 100 5.52 11.75 -10.12
CA ASN A 100 5.15 12.36 -11.39
C ASN A 100 6.28 13.17 -12.04
N GLU A 101 7.29 13.57 -11.26
CA GLU A 101 8.52 14.18 -11.79
C GLU A 101 9.47 13.14 -12.40
N GLN A 102 9.20 11.84 -12.23
CA GLN A 102 9.97 10.75 -12.81
C GLN A 102 9.27 10.17 -14.04
N ASP A 103 10.04 9.69 -14.99
CA ASP A 103 9.52 8.97 -16.17
C ASP A 103 9.47 7.47 -15.88
N PHE A 104 8.56 7.07 -14.97
CA PHE A 104 8.35 5.66 -14.62
C PHE A 104 7.25 4.98 -15.44
N GLY A 105 6.62 5.71 -16.38
CA GLY A 105 5.46 5.21 -17.11
C GLY A 105 4.19 5.08 -16.25
N ILE A 106 4.17 5.66 -15.06
CA ILE A 106 3.01 5.72 -14.16
C ILE A 106 2.72 7.16 -13.76
N ILE A 107 1.46 7.44 -13.45
CA ILE A 107 1.01 8.73 -12.94
C ILE A 107 0.37 8.50 -11.56
N ALA A 108 0.89 9.18 -10.54
CA ALA A 108 0.31 9.17 -9.21
C ALA A 108 -0.76 10.26 -9.09
N THR A 109 -2.00 9.86 -8.82
CA THR A 109 -3.12 10.78 -8.56
C THR A 109 -3.45 10.76 -7.08
N ARG A 110 -3.48 11.95 -6.45
CA ARG A 110 -3.89 12.11 -5.05
C ARG A 110 -5.33 12.54 -4.97
N LYS A 111 -6.13 11.84 -4.17
CA LYS A 111 -7.47 12.25 -3.76
C LYS A 111 -7.44 12.71 -2.29
N TYR A 112 -8.11 13.80 -1.99
CA TYR A 112 -8.08 14.41 -0.67
C TYR A 112 -9.39 15.14 -0.38
N ARG A 113 -9.92 15.01 0.83
CA ARG A 113 -11.17 15.63 1.29
C ARG A 113 -12.38 15.28 0.41
N GLN A 114 -12.42 14.06 -0.11
CA GLN A 114 -13.61 13.51 -0.74
C GLN A 114 -14.57 12.98 0.33
N ASP A 115 -15.83 12.81 -0.04
CA ASP A 115 -16.75 12.02 0.77
C ASP A 115 -16.24 10.58 0.95
N THR A 116 -16.59 9.95 2.06
CA THR A 116 -16.10 8.59 2.36
C THR A 116 -16.53 7.58 1.31
N ASN A 117 -17.78 7.67 0.81
CA ASN A 117 -18.27 6.76 -0.22
C ASN A 117 -17.53 6.99 -1.54
N ASP A 118 -17.32 8.24 -1.94
CA ASP A 118 -16.54 8.57 -3.14
C ASP A 118 -15.12 8.01 -3.08
N ILE A 119 -14.47 8.03 -1.90
CA ILE A 119 -13.14 7.45 -1.72
C ILE A 119 -13.18 5.94 -1.86
N ILE A 120 -14.18 5.27 -1.29
CA ILE A 120 -14.34 3.81 -1.38
C ILE A 120 -14.52 3.39 -2.84
N ASP A 121 -15.39 4.08 -3.57
CA ASP A 121 -15.64 3.82 -4.99
C ASP A 121 -14.36 4.04 -5.83
N ILE A 122 -13.64 5.14 -5.60
CA ILE A 122 -12.36 5.39 -6.28
C ILE A 122 -11.32 4.30 -5.99
N ILE A 123 -11.26 3.81 -4.75
CA ILE A 123 -10.35 2.71 -4.40
C ILE A 123 -10.74 1.45 -5.17
N ALA A 124 -12.02 1.10 -5.18
CA ALA A 124 -12.51 -0.09 -5.88
C ALA A 124 -12.28 0.00 -7.39
N ASP A 125 -12.66 1.10 -8.02
CA ASP A 125 -12.45 1.33 -9.46
C ASP A 125 -10.97 1.19 -9.83
N THR A 126 -10.07 1.76 -9.00
CA THR A 126 -8.62 1.66 -9.23
C THR A 126 -8.11 0.23 -9.09
N LEU A 127 -8.61 -0.51 -8.08
CA LEU A 127 -8.28 -1.92 -7.90
C LEU A 127 -8.86 -2.80 -9.03
N ASP A 128 -10.00 -2.40 -9.61
CA ASP A 128 -10.60 -3.05 -10.77
C ASP A 128 -9.75 -2.90 -12.04
N GLU A 129 -9.00 -1.81 -12.13
CA GLU A 129 -7.97 -1.58 -13.15
C GLU A 129 -6.63 -2.28 -12.85
N GLU A 130 -6.60 -3.18 -11.87
CA GLU A 130 -5.41 -3.93 -11.43
C GLU A 130 -4.29 -3.04 -10.86
N MET A 131 -4.65 -1.84 -10.39
CA MET A 131 -3.72 -0.88 -9.83
C MET A 131 -3.83 -0.85 -8.30
N PRO A 132 -2.70 -0.99 -7.56
CA PRO A 132 -2.72 -0.88 -6.10
C PRO A 132 -2.92 0.57 -5.65
N VAL A 133 -3.54 0.79 -4.49
CA VAL A 133 -3.83 2.11 -3.95
C VAL A 133 -3.15 2.30 -2.61
N ILE A 134 -2.35 3.36 -2.45
CA ILE A 134 -1.82 3.75 -1.15
C ILE A 134 -2.89 4.57 -0.43
N ILE A 135 -3.35 4.07 0.70
CA ILE A 135 -4.37 4.70 1.52
C ILE A 135 -3.78 5.18 2.84
N SER A 136 -4.36 6.24 3.40
CA SER A 136 -4.00 6.75 4.73
C SER A 136 -5.21 6.68 5.66
N THR A 137 -5.01 6.06 6.81
CA THR A 137 -5.94 6.14 7.93
C THR A 137 -5.43 7.17 8.94
N ASN A 138 -6.32 7.97 9.50
CA ASN A 138 -5.98 8.97 10.49
C ASN A 138 -6.28 8.46 11.90
N PHE A 139 -5.34 8.69 12.81
CA PHE A 139 -5.48 8.46 14.24
C PHE A 139 -5.39 9.81 14.98
N PRO A 140 -5.79 9.91 16.25
CA PRO A 140 -5.68 11.15 17.01
C PRO A 140 -4.28 11.76 17.03
N ASP A 141 -3.24 10.92 17.02
CA ASP A 141 -1.84 11.32 17.14
C ASP A 141 -1.02 11.14 15.86
N GLY A 142 -1.66 10.86 14.71
CA GLY A 142 -0.94 10.68 13.44
C GLY A 142 -1.76 10.04 12.34
N GLY A 143 -1.08 9.70 11.25
CA GLY A 143 -1.62 8.95 10.12
C GLY A 143 -0.83 7.67 9.89
N HIS A 144 -1.50 6.65 9.38
CA HIS A 144 -0.87 5.40 8.98
C HIS A 144 -1.17 5.09 7.52
N ALA A 145 -0.15 4.68 6.77
CA ALA A 145 -0.27 4.36 5.35
C ALA A 145 -0.18 2.84 5.13
N MET A 146 -1.08 2.34 4.30
CA MET A 146 -1.14 0.93 3.88
C MET A 146 -1.33 0.84 2.37
N LEU A 147 -1.03 -0.32 1.79
CA LEU A 147 -1.28 -0.61 0.39
C LEU A 147 -2.56 -1.43 0.24
N ALA A 148 -3.64 -0.84 -0.29
CA ALA A 148 -4.84 -1.56 -0.67
C ALA A 148 -4.55 -2.42 -1.90
N VAL A 149 -4.92 -3.70 -1.84
CA VAL A 149 -4.67 -4.71 -2.88
C VAL A 149 -5.92 -5.48 -3.27
N GLY A 150 -7.05 -5.19 -2.62
CA GLY A 150 -8.33 -5.84 -2.90
C GLY A 150 -9.45 -5.29 -2.04
N TYR A 151 -10.64 -5.83 -2.25
CA TYR A 151 -11.83 -5.48 -1.47
C TYR A 151 -12.81 -6.67 -1.36
N GLU A 152 -13.73 -6.57 -0.41
CA GLU A 152 -14.86 -7.48 -0.25
C GLU A 152 -16.17 -6.75 -0.55
N THR A 153 -17.06 -7.38 -1.30
CA THR A 153 -18.43 -6.88 -1.53
C THR A 153 -19.48 -7.73 -0.86
N ASN A 154 -20.61 -7.11 -0.53
CA ASN A 154 -21.83 -7.84 -0.18
C ASN A 154 -22.67 -8.08 -1.46
N ASN A 155 -22.95 -9.33 -1.80
CA ASN A 155 -23.65 -9.71 -3.04
C ASN A 155 -25.09 -9.20 -3.15
N ASP A 156 -25.70 -8.74 -2.05
CA ASP A 156 -27.08 -8.29 -2.08
C ASP A 156 -27.23 -6.85 -2.60
N GLU A 157 -26.13 -6.05 -2.58
CA GLU A 157 -26.13 -4.63 -2.97
C GLU A 157 -24.90 -4.21 -3.80
N ASP A 158 -23.99 -5.11 -4.15
CA ASP A 158 -22.66 -4.83 -4.70
C ASP A 158 -21.84 -3.81 -3.87
N ALA A 159 -22.28 -3.58 -2.63
CA ALA A 159 -21.65 -2.62 -1.75
C ALA A 159 -20.32 -3.16 -1.21
N ILE A 160 -19.31 -2.32 -1.23
CA ILE A 160 -18.00 -2.64 -0.66
C ILE A 160 -18.11 -2.63 0.85
N THR A 161 -17.71 -3.72 1.47
CA THR A 161 -17.78 -3.90 2.93
C THR A 161 -16.41 -3.80 3.59
N LYS A 162 -15.35 -4.18 2.89
CA LYS A 162 -13.98 -4.17 3.40
C LYS A 162 -12.97 -3.81 2.32
N ILE A 163 -11.93 -3.09 2.71
CA ILE A 163 -10.71 -2.89 1.90
C ILE A 163 -9.61 -3.80 2.47
N LEU A 164 -8.98 -4.58 1.61
CA LEU A 164 -7.96 -5.56 1.95
C LEU A 164 -6.57 -4.95 1.71
N CYS A 165 -5.74 -4.88 2.75
CA CYS A 165 -4.51 -4.10 2.75
C CYS A 165 -3.27 -4.96 3.07
N LEU A 166 -2.13 -4.52 2.54
CA LEU A 166 -0.82 -4.86 3.05
C LEU A 166 -0.34 -3.71 3.94
N ASP A 167 -0.31 -3.98 5.24
CA ASP A 167 0.14 -3.05 6.27
C ASP A 167 1.62 -3.27 6.54
N PRO A 168 2.48 -2.26 6.36
CA PRO A 168 3.90 -2.40 6.64
C PRO A 168 4.24 -2.53 8.12
N SER A 169 3.33 -2.20 9.04
CA SER A 169 3.54 -2.36 10.49
C SER A 169 3.35 -3.80 10.95
N GLU A 170 2.64 -4.61 10.17
CA GLU A 170 2.28 -5.96 10.52
C GLU A 170 3.25 -7.01 9.94
N GLU A 171 3.18 -8.23 10.44
CA GLU A 171 3.92 -9.37 9.88
C GLU A 171 3.46 -9.67 8.43
N ALA A 172 4.38 -10.20 7.63
CA ALA A 172 4.06 -10.62 6.28
C ALA A 172 2.95 -11.68 6.26
N PRO A 173 1.92 -11.53 5.44
CA PRO A 173 0.84 -12.51 5.38
C PRO A 173 1.33 -13.83 4.77
N ASN A 174 0.98 -14.95 5.41
CA ASN A 174 1.37 -16.29 4.98
C ASN A 174 0.20 -17.09 4.40
N PHE A 175 -1.04 -16.75 4.74
CA PHE A 175 -2.25 -17.51 4.38
C PHE A 175 -3.28 -16.71 3.58
N SER A 176 -3.04 -15.40 3.42
CA SER A 176 -3.89 -14.46 2.68
C SER A 176 -3.04 -13.58 1.79
N SER A 177 -3.67 -12.88 0.85
CA SER A 177 -3.00 -11.85 0.04
C SER A 177 -2.91 -10.49 0.77
N TRP A 178 -3.39 -10.41 2.02
CA TRP A 178 -3.42 -9.20 2.87
C TRP A 178 -3.14 -9.59 4.32
N ASN A 179 -2.73 -8.62 5.14
CA ASN A 179 -2.49 -8.76 6.58
C ASN A 179 -3.28 -7.74 7.41
N SER A 180 -4.03 -6.84 6.76
CA SER A 180 -4.86 -5.86 7.42
C SER A 180 -6.15 -5.61 6.63
N ILE A 181 -7.20 -5.17 7.33
CA ILE A 181 -8.53 -4.93 6.76
C ILE A 181 -9.05 -3.60 7.29
N ILE A 182 -9.60 -2.77 6.39
CA ILE A 182 -10.42 -1.62 6.76
C ILE A 182 -11.88 -2.02 6.55
N ASP A 183 -12.64 -2.10 7.64
CA ASP A 183 -14.07 -2.30 7.58
C ASP A 183 -14.76 -0.97 7.31
N VAL A 184 -15.46 -0.87 6.17
CA VAL A 184 -16.15 0.34 5.73
C VAL A 184 -17.67 0.24 5.90
N ALA A 185 -18.20 -0.94 6.15
CA ALA A 185 -19.64 -1.19 6.29
C ALA A 185 -20.16 -1.06 7.72
N HIS A 186 -19.32 -1.35 8.71
CA HIS A 186 -19.76 -1.44 10.10
C HIS A 186 -19.23 -0.32 10.97
N LYS A 187 -20.08 0.19 11.87
CA LYS A 187 -19.70 1.11 12.93
C LYS A 187 -19.44 0.31 14.20
N TYR A 188 -18.20 -0.07 14.45
CA TYR A 188 -17.82 -0.76 15.68
C TYR A 188 -17.52 0.24 16.81
N SER A 189 -17.86 -0.11 18.06
CA SER A 189 -17.24 0.49 19.23
C SER A 189 -15.85 -0.11 19.45
N LYS A 190 -14.96 0.59 20.17
CA LYS A 190 -13.59 0.08 20.45
C LYS A 190 -13.59 -1.30 21.13
N SER A 191 -14.66 -1.65 21.86
CA SER A 191 -14.82 -2.92 22.56
C SER A 191 -15.27 -4.08 21.68
N GLU A 192 -15.66 -3.82 20.44
CA GLU A 192 -16.25 -4.82 19.53
C GLU A 192 -15.28 -5.31 18.45
N TYR A 193 -14.01 -4.87 18.47
CA TYR A 193 -13.01 -5.37 17.53
C TYR A 193 -12.58 -6.78 17.93
N PRO A 194 -12.96 -7.81 17.17
CA PRO A 194 -12.55 -9.17 17.47
C PRO A 194 -11.10 -9.47 17.06
N PHE A 195 -10.45 -8.56 16.31
CA PHE A 195 -9.09 -8.73 15.77
C PHE A 195 -8.32 -7.42 15.87
N ASP A 196 -7.03 -7.50 16.18
CA ASP A 196 -6.14 -6.34 16.33
C ASP A 196 -5.91 -5.57 15.02
N ASN A 197 -6.12 -6.24 13.87
CA ASN A 197 -5.82 -5.71 12.53
C ASN A 197 -7.03 -5.12 11.80
N ILE A 198 -8.12 -4.79 12.49
CA ILE A 198 -9.27 -4.09 11.90
C ILE A 198 -9.19 -2.61 12.21
N THR A 199 -9.04 -1.80 11.17
CA THR A 199 -9.00 -0.34 11.28
C THR A 199 -10.35 0.25 10.89
N LYS A 200 -10.87 1.21 11.67
CA LYS A 200 -12.09 1.95 11.34
C LYS A 200 -11.84 2.94 10.20
N SER A 201 -12.76 3.00 9.24
CA SER A 201 -12.93 4.24 8.49
C SER A 201 -13.54 5.28 9.45
N GLN A 202 -12.87 6.40 9.65
CA GLN A 202 -13.47 7.52 10.36
C GLN A 202 -14.41 8.24 9.41
N SER A 203 -15.69 8.25 9.76
CA SER A 203 -16.73 9.10 9.14
C SER A 203 -16.52 10.55 9.50
#